data_ec43df10138934e6a6153cedaab0a18c
#
_entry.id   ec43df10138934e6a6153cedaab0a18c
#
_cell.length_a   1.000
_cell.length_b   1.000
_cell.length_c   1.000
_cell.angle_alpha   90.00
_cell.angle_beta   90.00
_cell.angle_gamma   90.00
#
_symmetry.space_group_name_H-M   'P 1'
#
loop_
_entity.id
_entity.type
_entity.pdbx_description
1 polymer ?
#
loop_
_entity_poly.entity_id
_entity_poly.type
_entity_poly.pdbx_seq_one_letter_code
_entity_poly.pdbx_strand_id
1 'polypeptide(L)'
;MPKRIIANKSAVNQTYAGFITLIGAPNSGKSTFLNRVVNQKIAIVSPKVQTTRSKILGILNSNSSQLIFVDIPGIIKPKGHLNLSMMEIAWSSINESDLHVLLIDGSKKIEKIIEENEIIIKSLAGRFIKTILVINKIDKLKKNKLFEVTEALNKTNQFMAVFYISSLNGDGVIDLISFIEKKLPSSEWLYPEDQISDTPVKQLAAEITREKLFLLLSDELPYSITVRTNSWKELKKNYVVITQTIFVKKHSQKIIVIGKDGKKIKEVGISARSDIEKVVNMKVYLKLFVKVDKKWDIKPL
;
A
#
# COMPACT_ATOMS: atom_id res chain seq x y z
N MET A 1 28.08 27.19 -52.95
CA MET A 1 27.04 27.29 -51.92
C MET A 1 26.93 25.95 -51.22
N PRO A 2 27.29 25.80 -49.95
CA PRO A 2 27.14 24.53 -49.24
C PRO A 2 25.70 24.34 -48.80
N LYS A 3 25.12 23.17 -49.10
CA LYS A 3 23.80 22.72 -48.64
C LYS A 3 23.81 22.61 -47.11
N ARG A 4 22.97 23.39 -46.40
CA ARG A 4 22.66 23.20 -45.00
C ARG A 4 22.02 21.83 -44.82
N ILE A 5 22.72 20.93 -44.14
CA ILE A 5 22.17 19.68 -43.58
C ILE A 5 21.24 20.13 -42.44
N ILE A 6 19.94 20.06 -42.67
CA ILE A 6 18.94 20.19 -41.61
C ILE A 6 19.06 18.90 -40.81
N ALA A 7 19.67 19.00 -39.63
CA ALA A 7 19.66 17.92 -38.66
C ALA A 7 18.20 17.58 -38.36
N ASN A 8 17.78 16.36 -38.68
CA ASN A 8 16.53 15.78 -38.25
C ASN A 8 16.47 15.91 -36.73
N LYS A 9 15.56 16.74 -36.21
CA LYS A 9 15.14 16.68 -34.81
C LYS A 9 14.65 15.26 -34.61
N SER A 10 15.44 14.44 -33.91
CA SER A 10 14.99 13.19 -33.35
C SER A 10 13.64 13.47 -32.66
N ALA A 11 12.59 12.76 -33.06
CA ALA A 11 11.30 12.82 -32.38
C ALA A 11 11.57 12.50 -30.90
N VAL A 12 11.48 13.49 -30.06
CA VAL A 12 11.50 13.29 -28.61
C VAL A 12 10.29 12.42 -28.33
N ASN A 13 10.51 11.14 -28.02
CA ASN A 13 9.43 10.27 -27.59
C ASN A 13 8.76 10.91 -26.38
N GLN A 14 7.53 11.37 -26.57
CA GLN A 14 6.77 12.02 -25.52
C GLN A 14 6.55 11.02 -24.39
N THR A 15 7.01 11.37 -23.18
CA THR A 15 6.85 10.55 -21.98
C THR A 15 5.77 11.13 -21.09
N TYR A 16 5.22 10.28 -20.25
CA TYR A 16 4.16 10.61 -19.32
C TYR A 16 4.54 10.08 -17.94
N ALA A 17 4.29 10.87 -16.90
CA ALA A 17 4.48 10.42 -15.53
C ALA A 17 3.49 11.14 -14.61
N GLY A 18 3.05 10.47 -13.55
CA GLY A 18 2.18 11.10 -12.57
C GLY A 18 1.90 10.22 -11.36
N PHE A 19 1.47 10.89 -10.30
CA PHE A 19 1.10 10.27 -9.03
C PHE A 19 -0.37 9.86 -9.02
N ILE A 20 -0.63 8.60 -8.62
CA ILE A 20 -1.97 8.02 -8.54
C ILE A 20 -2.23 7.60 -7.09
N THR A 21 -3.05 8.35 -6.35
CA THR A 21 -3.37 7.97 -4.97
C THR A 21 -4.44 6.90 -4.91
N LEU A 22 -4.14 5.80 -4.21
CA LEU A 22 -5.07 4.72 -3.90
C LEU A 22 -5.85 5.05 -2.63
N ILE A 23 -7.10 5.45 -2.79
CA ILE A 23 -8.02 5.84 -1.72
C ILE A 23 -8.95 4.67 -1.38
N GLY A 24 -9.46 4.60 -0.17
CA GLY A 24 -10.49 3.63 0.22
C GLY A 24 -10.43 3.26 1.69
N ALA A 25 -11.51 2.65 2.16
CA ALA A 25 -11.62 2.13 3.51
C ALA A 25 -10.53 1.08 3.81
N PRO A 26 -10.25 0.79 5.08
CA PRO A 26 -9.37 -0.33 5.43
C PRO A 26 -9.86 -1.65 4.80
N ASN A 27 -8.92 -2.49 4.37
CA ASN A 27 -9.17 -3.78 3.74
C ASN A 27 -9.91 -3.73 2.38
N SER A 28 -10.00 -2.56 1.73
CA SER A 28 -10.52 -2.46 0.35
C SER A 28 -9.61 -3.12 -0.70
N GLY A 29 -8.35 -3.40 -0.35
CA GLY A 29 -7.38 -4.09 -1.20
C GLY A 29 -6.32 -3.21 -1.83
N LYS A 30 -6.12 -1.97 -1.35
CA LYS A 30 -5.11 -1.01 -1.86
C LYS A 30 -3.70 -1.60 -1.93
N SER A 31 -3.18 -2.10 -0.81
CA SER A 31 -1.84 -2.70 -0.74
C SER A 31 -1.72 -3.99 -1.56
N THR A 32 -2.83 -4.77 -1.70
CA THR A 32 -2.87 -5.94 -2.57
C THR A 32 -2.79 -5.53 -4.03
N PHE A 33 -3.54 -4.49 -4.42
CA PHE A 33 -3.49 -3.91 -5.75
C PHE A 33 -2.10 -3.38 -6.07
N LEU A 34 -1.49 -2.62 -5.16
CA LEU A 34 -0.15 -2.08 -5.32
C LEU A 34 0.87 -3.20 -5.58
N ASN A 35 0.91 -4.23 -4.73
CA ASN A 35 1.80 -5.39 -4.92
C ASN A 35 1.54 -6.12 -6.26
N ARG A 36 0.28 -6.21 -6.69
CA ARG A 36 -0.10 -6.81 -7.98
C ARG A 36 0.46 -6.02 -9.15
N VAL A 37 0.31 -4.70 -9.12
CA VAL A 37 0.72 -3.82 -10.22
C VAL A 37 2.23 -3.82 -10.39
N VAL A 38 3.00 -3.74 -9.30
CA VAL A 38 4.47 -3.77 -9.37
C VAL A 38 5.05 -5.19 -9.43
N ASN A 39 4.19 -6.21 -9.40
CA ASN A 39 4.55 -7.64 -9.42
C ASN A 39 5.60 -8.02 -8.36
N GLN A 40 5.61 -7.33 -7.24
CA GLN A 40 6.51 -7.58 -6.11
C GLN A 40 5.86 -7.17 -4.78
N LYS A 41 6.27 -7.81 -3.68
CA LYS A 41 5.82 -7.44 -2.33
C LYS A 41 6.58 -6.22 -1.84
N ILE A 42 5.96 -5.04 -1.95
CA ILE A 42 6.48 -3.76 -1.43
C ILE A 42 5.62 -3.22 -0.27
N ALA A 43 4.41 -3.73 -0.13
CA ALA A 43 3.48 -3.39 0.95
C ALA A 43 3.01 -4.66 1.67
N ILE A 44 2.77 -4.56 2.98
CA ILE A 44 2.22 -5.66 3.76
C ILE A 44 0.70 -5.75 3.60
N VAL A 45 0.18 -6.97 3.68
CA VAL A 45 -1.25 -7.25 3.52
C VAL A 45 -1.76 -8.04 4.72
N SER A 46 -2.84 -7.57 5.35
CA SER A 46 -3.46 -8.27 6.48
C SER A 46 -4.98 -8.09 6.44
N PRO A 47 -5.76 -9.07 6.93
CA PRO A 47 -7.21 -8.91 7.10
C PRO A 47 -7.57 -7.89 8.19
N LYS A 48 -6.62 -7.48 9.02
CA LYS A 48 -6.83 -6.50 10.09
C LYS A 48 -6.76 -5.07 9.56
N VAL A 49 -7.55 -4.18 10.14
CA VAL A 49 -7.55 -2.76 9.79
C VAL A 49 -6.21 -2.09 10.15
N GLN A 50 -5.91 -0.91 9.60
CA GLN A 50 -4.69 -0.12 9.90
C GLN A 50 -3.37 -0.89 9.62
N THR A 51 -3.36 -1.69 8.58
CA THR A 51 -2.13 -2.40 8.14
C THR A 51 -1.11 -1.40 7.60
N THR A 52 -1.50 -0.51 6.69
CA THR A 52 -0.68 0.58 6.17
C THR A 52 -0.73 1.77 7.14
N ARG A 53 0.43 2.24 7.60
CA ARG A 53 0.56 3.37 8.56
C ARG A 53 1.28 4.58 7.97
N SER A 54 2.08 4.39 6.94
CA SER A 54 2.78 5.42 6.19
C SER A 54 2.42 5.30 4.71
N LYS A 55 2.66 6.33 3.92
CA LYS A 55 2.54 6.21 2.46
C LYS A 55 3.62 5.27 1.92
N ILE A 56 3.26 4.48 0.93
CA ILE A 56 4.16 3.58 0.20
C ILE A 56 4.01 3.90 -1.28
N LEU A 57 5.14 4.14 -1.96
CA LEU A 57 5.13 4.31 -3.41
C LEU A 57 5.42 3.00 -4.11
N GLY A 58 4.63 2.73 -5.15
CA GLY A 58 4.89 1.66 -6.10
C GLY A 58 4.97 2.22 -7.51
N ILE A 59 6.06 1.95 -8.20
CA ILE A 59 6.38 2.51 -9.49
C ILE A 59 6.21 1.42 -10.55
N LEU A 60 5.36 1.69 -11.53
CA LEU A 60 5.17 0.85 -12.70
C LEU A 60 5.60 1.63 -13.94
N ASN A 61 6.58 1.12 -14.65
CA ASN A 61 6.98 1.62 -15.97
C ASN A 61 6.28 0.81 -17.06
N SER A 62 5.61 1.47 -17.97
CA SER A 62 4.87 0.87 -19.09
C SER A 62 5.02 1.73 -20.31
N ASN A 63 5.68 1.20 -21.35
CA ASN A 63 5.99 1.89 -22.62
C ASN A 63 6.63 3.27 -22.38
N SER A 64 5.89 4.36 -22.68
CA SER A 64 6.32 5.74 -22.48
C SER A 64 5.84 6.33 -21.15
N SER A 65 5.17 5.55 -20.30
CA SER A 65 4.49 6.03 -19.09
C SER A 65 5.15 5.49 -17.82
N GLN A 66 5.27 6.36 -16.80
CA GLN A 66 5.63 5.99 -15.44
C GLN A 66 4.47 6.29 -14.50
N LEU A 67 3.84 5.23 -13.99
CA LEU A 67 2.74 5.31 -13.05
C LEU A 67 3.26 5.18 -11.62
N ILE A 68 3.10 6.22 -10.80
CA ILE A 68 3.57 6.25 -9.42
C ILE A 68 2.35 6.11 -8.50
N PHE A 69 2.06 4.87 -8.09
CA PHE A 69 0.97 4.58 -7.18
C PHE A 69 1.34 4.92 -5.74
N VAL A 70 0.47 5.64 -5.06
CA VAL A 70 0.63 6.04 -3.66
C VAL A 70 -0.39 5.27 -2.81
N ASP A 71 0.05 4.19 -2.13
CA ASP A 71 -0.79 3.49 -1.14
C ASP A 71 -0.78 4.27 0.17
N ILE A 72 -1.93 4.77 0.56
CA ILE A 72 -2.13 5.55 1.77
C ILE A 72 -2.86 4.74 2.85
N PRO A 73 -2.74 5.11 4.13
CA PRO A 73 -3.56 4.54 5.19
C PRO A 73 -5.04 4.62 4.84
N GLY A 74 -5.79 3.56 5.17
CA GLY A 74 -7.24 3.56 4.96
C GLY A 74 -7.92 4.68 5.73
N ILE A 75 -8.77 5.45 5.05
CA ILE A 75 -9.49 6.57 5.63
C ILE A 75 -10.57 6.03 6.56
N ILE A 76 -10.52 6.42 7.84
CA ILE A 76 -11.46 6.05 8.90
C ILE A 76 -11.76 7.27 9.78
N LYS A 77 -12.81 7.20 10.59
CA LYS A 77 -13.02 8.19 11.66
C LYS A 77 -11.83 8.14 12.63
N PRO A 78 -11.13 9.26 12.88
CA PRO A 78 -9.93 9.25 13.70
C PRO A 78 -10.27 8.96 15.16
N LYS A 79 -9.46 8.08 15.79
CA LYS A 79 -9.50 7.79 17.23
C LYS A 79 -8.05 7.79 17.74
N GLY A 80 -7.66 8.84 18.49
CA GLY A 80 -6.32 9.00 19.05
C GLY A 80 -5.25 9.53 18.05
N HIS A 81 -4.06 9.82 18.57
CA HIS A 81 -2.98 10.50 17.83
C HIS A 81 -2.52 9.77 16.57
N LEU A 82 -2.35 8.45 16.63
CA LEU A 82 -1.89 7.66 15.49
C LEU A 82 -2.86 7.79 14.29
N ASN A 83 -4.16 7.76 14.56
CA ASN A 83 -5.17 7.86 13.49
C ASN A 83 -5.24 9.29 12.92
N LEU A 84 -4.97 10.31 13.72
CA LEU A 84 -4.90 11.70 13.22
C LEU A 84 -3.74 11.87 12.26
N SER A 85 -2.53 11.43 12.63
CA SER A 85 -1.36 11.52 11.73
C SER A 85 -1.53 10.68 10.46
N MET A 86 -2.17 9.51 10.54
CA MET A 86 -2.51 8.70 9.35
C MET A 86 -3.51 9.43 8.42
N MET A 87 -4.47 10.16 8.98
CA MET A 87 -5.42 10.97 8.20
C MET A 87 -4.75 12.16 7.53
N GLU A 88 -3.83 12.85 8.22
CA GLU A 88 -3.03 13.94 7.64
C GLU A 88 -2.20 13.46 6.45
N ILE A 89 -1.50 12.33 6.59
CA ILE A 89 -0.74 11.69 5.50
C ILE A 89 -1.67 11.36 4.32
N ALA A 90 -2.87 10.83 4.59
CA ALA A 90 -3.80 10.46 3.55
C ALA A 90 -4.28 11.70 2.75
N TRP A 91 -4.70 12.76 3.43
CA TRP A 91 -5.19 13.97 2.77
C TRP A 91 -4.10 14.77 2.06
N SER A 92 -2.88 14.85 2.63
CA SER A 92 -1.72 15.45 1.95
C SER A 92 -1.44 14.72 0.63
N SER A 93 -1.35 13.39 0.67
CA SER A 93 -1.10 12.58 -0.53
C SER A 93 -2.18 12.75 -1.60
N ILE A 94 -3.46 12.86 -1.20
CA ILE A 94 -4.57 13.12 -2.13
C ILE A 94 -4.40 14.47 -2.82
N ASN A 95 -4.03 15.52 -2.07
CA ASN A 95 -3.87 16.86 -2.64
C ASN A 95 -2.66 16.99 -3.58
N GLU A 96 -1.65 16.14 -3.42
CA GLU A 96 -0.39 16.15 -4.18
C GLU A 96 -0.44 15.25 -5.43
N SER A 97 -1.53 14.51 -5.66
CA SER A 97 -1.60 13.54 -6.76
C SER A 97 -2.37 14.03 -7.97
N ASP A 98 -1.95 13.57 -9.14
CA ASP A 98 -2.56 13.88 -10.45
C ASP A 98 -3.89 13.13 -10.66
N LEU A 99 -3.96 11.88 -10.20
CA LEU A 99 -5.12 11.01 -10.34
C LEU A 99 -5.47 10.32 -9.01
N HIS A 100 -6.75 9.96 -8.88
CA HIS A 100 -7.29 9.36 -7.68
C HIS A 100 -8.08 8.11 -8.01
N VAL A 101 -7.78 7.02 -7.34
CA VAL A 101 -8.44 5.71 -7.49
C VAL A 101 -9.10 5.34 -6.17
N LEU A 102 -10.42 5.33 -6.13
CA LEU A 102 -11.19 4.91 -4.96
C LEU A 102 -11.47 3.40 -5.06
N LEU A 103 -10.74 2.59 -4.28
CA LEU A 103 -10.96 1.15 -4.18
C LEU A 103 -12.00 0.81 -3.12
N ILE A 104 -13.00 0.04 -3.52
CA ILE A 104 -14.09 -0.42 -2.67
C ILE A 104 -14.12 -1.95 -2.63
N ASP A 105 -14.30 -2.51 -1.44
CA ASP A 105 -14.53 -3.95 -1.26
C ASP A 105 -15.95 -4.32 -1.67
N GLY A 106 -16.14 -4.77 -2.92
CA GLY A 106 -17.44 -5.17 -3.45
C GLY A 106 -18.02 -6.42 -2.79
N SER A 107 -17.22 -7.22 -2.08
CA SER A 107 -17.68 -8.48 -1.46
C SER A 107 -18.60 -8.28 -0.26
N LYS A 108 -18.64 -7.07 0.31
CA LYS A 108 -19.46 -6.71 1.45
C LYS A 108 -20.93 -6.49 1.07
N LYS A 109 -21.82 -6.42 2.06
CA LYS A 109 -23.20 -5.99 1.86
C LYS A 109 -23.24 -4.52 1.44
N ILE A 110 -24.23 -4.11 0.65
CA ILE A 110 -24.33 -2.75 0.08
C ILE A 110 -24.38 -1.69 1.18
N GLU A 111 -25.15 -1.93 2.23
CA GLU A 111 -25.27 -1.02 3.36
C GLU A 111 -23.90 -0.77 4.02
N LYS A 112 -23.10 -1.84 4.14
CA LYS A 112 -21.75 -1.77 4.69
C LYS A 112 -20.78 -1.04 3.79
N ILE A 113 -20.90 -1.23 2.47
CA ILE A 113 -20.11 -0.49 1.47
C ILE A 113 -20.39 1.00 1.57
N ILE A 114 -21.67 1.38 1.65
CA ILE A 114 -22.07 2.79 1.78
C ILE A 114 -21.55 3.37 3.09
N GLU A 115 -21.80 2.72 4.22
CA GLU A 115 -21.36 3.17 5.56
C GLU A 115 -19.85 3.43 5.62
N GLU A 116 -19.04 2.49 5.11
CA GLU A 116 -17.57 2.58 5.17
C GLU A 116 -16.99 3.66 4.24
N ASN A 117 -17.67 4.00 3.14
CA ASN A 117 -17.14 4.90 2.12
C ASN A 117 -17.84 6.27 2.08
N GLU A 118 -18.95 6.45 2.78
CA GLU A 118 -19.75 7.69 2.77
C GLU A 118 -18.90 8.93 3.10
N ILE A 119 -18.08 8.84 4.16
CA ILE A 119 -17.21 9.96 4.59
C ILE A 119 -16.18 10.27 3.51
N ILE A 120 -15.60 9.23 2.90
CA ILE A 120 -14.60 9.38 1.83
C ILE A 120 -15.24 10.07 0.63
N ILE A 121 -16.37 9.54 0.16
CA ILE A 121 -17.09 10.07 -1.01
C ILE A 121 -17.53 11.51 -0.78
N LYS A 122 -18.13 11.83 0.37
CA LYS A 122 -18.54 13.20 0.73
C LYS A 122 -17.34 14.15 0.79
N SER A 123 -16.21 13.72 1.33
CA SER A 123 -15.00 14.55 1.44
C SER A 123 -14.36 14.81 0.08
N LEU A 124 -14.35 13.82 -0.81
CA LEU A 124 -13.87 13.98 -2.20
C LEU A 124 -14.78 14.93 -2.99
N ALA A 125 -16.10 14.79 -2.81
CA ALA A 125 -17.09 15.67 -3.42
C ALA A 125 -16.93 17.12 -3.00
N GLY A 126 -16.85 17.36 -1.70
CA GLY A 126 -16.69 18.71 -1.16
C GLY A 126 -15.39 19.40 -1.58
N ARG A 127 -14.43 18.65 -2.11
CA ARG A 127 -13.15 19.15 -2.66
C ARG A 127 -13.12 19.17 -4.19
N PHE A 128 -14.21 18.79 -4.86
CA PHE A 128 -14.31 18.67 -6.32
C PHE A 128 -13.28 17.73 -6.94
N ILE A 129 -12.83 16.71 -6.19
CA ILE A 129 -11.83 15.74 -6.65
C ILE A 129 -12.53 14.66 -7.47
N LYS A 130 -12.25 14.63 -8.77
CA LYS A 130 -12.73 13.56 -9.66
C LYS A 130 -11.91 12.30 -9.41
N THR A 131 -12.61 11.16 -9.23
CA THR A 131 -11.98 9.88 -8.93
C THR A 131 -12.40 8.79 -9.91
N ILE A 132 -11.52 7.80 -10.08
CA ILE A 132 -11.85 6.54 -10.74
C ILE A 132 -12.40 5.61 -9.66
N LEU A 133 -13.63 5.13 -9.81
CA LEU A 133 -14.20 4.14 -8.91
C LEU A 133 -13.73 2.74 -9.30
N VAL A 134 -13.20 1.99 -8.34
CA VAL A 134 -12.77 0.60 -8.55
C VAL A 134 -13.48 -0.31 -7.56
N ILE A 135 -14.36 -1.16 -8.07
CA ILE A 135 -15.02 -2.21 -7.31
C ILE A 135 -14.09 -3.42 -7.34
N ASN A 136 -13.43 -3.66 -6.21
CA ASN A 136 -12.44 -4.72 -6.03
C ASN A 136 -13.06 -5.99 -5.42
N LYS A 137 -12.32 -7.09 -5.50
CA LYS A 137 -12.66 -8.43 -4.99
C LYS A 137 -13.83 -9.07 -5.77
N ILE A 138 -13.88 -8.82 -7.07
CA ILE A 138 -14.91 -9.41 -7.95
C ILE A 138 -14.84 -10.95 -7.99
N ASP A 139 -13.70 -11.53 -7.65
CA ASP A 139 -13.51 -12.97 -7.44
C ASP A 139 -14.46 -13.58 -6.40
N LYS A 140 -15.03 -12.75 -5.52
CA LYS A 140 -15.98 -13.13 -4.48
C LYS A 140 -17.42 -12.76 -4.80
N LEU A 141 -17.72 -12.26 -6.02
CA LEU A 141 -19.00 -11.67 -6.37
C LEU A 141 -19.71 -12.44 -7.49
N LYS A 142 -21.05 -12.47 -7.39
CA LYS A 142 -21.90 -12.80 -8.53
C LYS A 142 -22.13 -11.56 -9.39
N LYS A 143 -22.26 -11.73 -10.72
CA LYS A 143 -22.42 -10.62 -11.68
C LYS A 143 -23.55 -9.64 -11.32
N ASN A 144 -24.71 -10.15 -10.86
CA ASN A 144 -25.86 -9.29 -10.50
C ASN A 144 -25.51 -8.28 -9.40
N LYS A 145 -24.68 -8.68 -8.41
CA LYS A 145 -24.28 -7.80 -7.32
C LYS A 145 -23.38 -6.63 -7.76
N LEU A 146 -22.66 -6.77 -8.86
CA LEU A 146 -21.83 -5.68 -9.40
C LEU A 146 -22.70 -4.50 -9.84
N PHE A 147 -23.82 -4.75 -10.50
CA PHE A 147 -24.76 -3.70 -10.91
C PHE A 147 -25.37 -2.98 -9.72
N GLU A 148 -25.82 -3.72 -8.72
CA GLU A 148 -26.41 -3.15 -7.50
C GLU A 148 -25.41 -2.23 -6.76
N VAL A 149 -24.15 -2.66 -6.59
CA VAL A 149 -23.10 -1.85 -5.95
C VAL A 149 -22.80 -0.61 -6.77
N THR A 150 -22.72 -0.76 -8.09
CA THR A 150 -22.44 0.37 -8.99
C THR A 150 -23.56 1.40 -8.95
N GLU A 151 -24.82 0.97 -9.03
CA GLU A 151 -25.97 1.85 -8.97
C GLU A 151 -26.03 2.61 -7.63
N ALA A 152 -25.82 1.90 -6.52
CA ALA A 152 -25.82 2.50 -5.19
C ALA A 152 -24.77 3.61 -5.02
N LEU A 153 -23.59 3.45 -5.65
CA LEU A 153 -22.48 4.41 -5.57
C LEU A 153 -22.56 5.52 -6.63
N ASN A 154 -23.13 5.24 -7.79
CA ASN A 154 -23.17 6.18 -8.92
C ASN A 154 -24.16 7.33 -8.71
N LYS A 155 -25.04 7.23 -7.71
CA LYS A 155 -25.96 8.31 -7.31
C LYS A 155 -25.24 9.62 -6.97
N THR A 156 -23.94 9.55 -6.68
CA THR A 156 -23.11 10.73 -6.36
C THR A 156 -22.57 11.45 -7.59
N ASN A 157 -22.65 10.87 -8.78
CA ASN A 157 -22.23 11.40 -10.10
C ASN A 157 -20.79 12.01 -10.13
N GLN A 158 -19.86 11.47 -9.30
CA GLN A 158 -18.54 12.04 -9.08
C GLN A 158 -17.40 11.26 -9.74
N PHE A 159 -17.72 10.08 -10.30
CA PHE A 159 -16.72 9.21 -10.85
C PHE A 159 -16.52 9.45 -12.34
N MET A 160 -15.24 9.60 -12.74
CA MET A 160 -14.90 9.75 -14.16
C MET A 160 -14.93 8.44 -14.93
N ALA A 161 -14.82 7.32 -14.23
CA ALA A 161 -14.94 5.96 -14.78
C ALA A 161 -15.17 4.95 -13.65
N VAL A 162 -15.68 3.77 -14.00
CA VAL A 162 -15.90 2.66 -13.08
C VAL A 162 -15.20 1.41 -13.61
N PHE A 163 -14.41 0.74 -12.77
CA PHE A 163 -13.72 -0.51 -13.08
C PHE A 163 -14.08 -1.59 -12.07
N TYR A 164 -14.05 -2.83 -12.55
CA TYR A 164 -14.29 -4.03 -11.76
C TYR A 164 -13.04 -4.88 -11.79
N ILE A 165 -12.42 -5.10 -10.63
CA ILE A 165 -11.14 -5.83 -10.58
C ILE A 165 -11.10 -6.90 -9.48
N SER A 166 -10.22 -7.87 -9.66
CA SER A 166 -9.67 -8.66 -8.58
C SER A 166 -8.18 -8.34 -8.40
N SER A 167 -7.84 -7.58 -7.38
CA SER A 167 -6.44 -7.35 -7.04
C SER A 167 -5.70 -8.64 -6.71
N LEU A 168 -6.41 -9.69 -6.30
CA LEU A 168 -5.83 -11.00 -5.99
C LEU A 168 -5.45 -11.77 -7.25
N ASN A 169 -6.36 -11.87 -8.21
CA ASN A 169 -6.20 -12.66 -9.43
C ASN A 169 -5.57 -11.86 -10.58
N GLY A 170 -5.80 -10.53 -10.61
CA GLY A 170 -5.39 -9.64 -11.70
C GLY A 170 -6.49 -9.32 -12.70
N ASP A 171 -7.69 -9.89 -12.55
CA ASP A 171 -8.82 -9.62 -13.45
C ASP A 171 -9.14 -8.12 -13.49
N GLY A 172 -9.31 -7.54 -14.68
CA GLY A 172 -9.64 -6.13 -14.91
C GLY A 172 -8.52 -5.12 -14.57
N VAL A 173 -7.37 -5.57 -14.05
CA VAL A 173 -6.27 -4.67 -13.65
C VAL A 173 -5.62 -4.03 -14.88
N ILE A 174 -5.44 -4.77 -15.96
CA ILE A 174 -4.81 -4.27 -17.19
C ILE A 174 -5.65 -3.13 -17.81
N ASP A 175 -6.96 -3.28 -17.84
CA ASP A 175 -7.87 -2.27 -18.39
C ASP A 175 -7.83 -0.98 -17.56
N LEU A 176 -7.78 -1.11 -16.22
CA LEU A 176 -7.63 0.01 -15.31
C LEU A 176 -6.29 0.73 -15.54
N ILE A 177 -5.18 0.01 -15.64
CA ILE A 177 -3.86 0.58 -15.92
C ILE A 177 -3.85 1.33 -17.26
N SER A 178 -4.35 0.71 -18.32
CA SER A 178 -4.44 1.33 -19.64
C SER A 178 -5.30 2.60 -19.66
N PHE A 179 -6.34 2.67 -18.84
CA PHE A 179 -7.12 3.89 -18.67
C PHE A 179 -6.34 4.99 -17.94
N ILE A 180 -5.64 4.63 -16.87
CA ILE A 180 -4.82 5.56 -16.10
C ILE A 180 -3.70 6.14 -16.97
N GLU A 181 -2.98 5.32 -17.72
CA GLU A 181 -1.92 5.76 -18.66
C GLU A 181 -2.38 6.88 -19.58
N LYS A 182 -3.57 6.76 -20.17
CA LYS A 182 -4.17 7.76 -21.07
C LYS A 182 -4.54 9.08 -20.37
N LYS A 183 -4.53 9.12 -19.06
CA LYS A 183 -4.90 10.29 -18.25
C LYS A 183 -3.71 10.95 -17.58
N LEU A 184 -2.51 10.36 -17.68
CA LEU A 184 -1.30 10.93 -17.11
C LEU A 184 -0.91 12.22 -17.84
N PRO A 185 -0.36 13.21 -17.11
CA PRO A 185 0.22 14.39 -17.72
C PRO A 185 1.50 14.05 -18.51
N SER A 186 1.79 14.84 -19.53
CA SER A 186 3.09 14.80 -20.21
C SER A 186 4.16 15.27 -19.24
N SER A 187 5.13 14.42 -18.94
CA SER A 187 6.22 14.68 -18.01
C SER A 187 7.38 13.74 -18.30
N GLU A 188 8.59 14.15 -17.94
CA GLU A 188 9.71 13.24 -17.82
C GLU A 188 9.47 12.23 -16.67
N TRP A 189 10.12 11.07 -16.75
CA TRP A 189 10.05 10.10 -15.66
C TRP A 189 10.73 10.65 -14.40
N LEU A 190 10.06 10.48 -13.27
CA LEU A 190 10.46 11.05 -11.98
C LEU A 190 11.39 10.12 -11.19
N TYR A 191 11.39 8.82 -11.52
CA TYR A 191 12.18 7.79 -10.87
C TYR A 191 12.99 6.99 -11.90
N PRO A 192 14.15 6.41 -11.51
CA PRO A 192 14.89 5.47 -12.35
C PRO A 192 14.02 4.33 -12.87
N GLU A 193 14.34 3.84 -14.07
CA GLU A 193 13.55 2.80 -14.74
C GLU A 193 13.49 1.48 -13.95
N ASP A 194 14.54 1.14 -13.23
CA ASP A 194 14.65 -0.07 -12.41
C ASP A 194 14.08 0.07 -11.00
N GLN A 195 13.66 1.27 -10.61
CA GLN A 195 13.10 1.52 -9.29
C GLN A 195 11.62 1.18 -9.24
N ILE A 196 11.24 0.27 -8.33
CA ILE A 196 9.85 -0.19 -8.15
C ILE A 196 9.17 0.39 -6.89
N SER A 197 9.94 0.97 -5.95
CA SER A 197 9.45 1.59 -4.73
C SER A 197 10.48 2.55 -4.16
N ASP A 198 10.03 3.53 -3.37
CA ASP A 198 10.88 4.41 -2.57
C ASP A 198 11.11 3.87 -1.15
N THR A 199 10.43 2.78 -0.78
CA THR A 199 10.52 2.21 0.56
C THR A 199 11.88 1.54 0.79
N PRO A 200 12.67 2.00 1.77
CA PRO A 200 13.95 1.34 2.09
C PRO A 200 13.75 -0.13 2.46
N VAL A 201 14.61 -1.00 1.95
CA VAL A 201 14.54 -2.46 2.19
C VAL A 201 14.52 -2.80 3.68
N LYS A 202 15.25 -2.03 4.51
CA LYS A 202 15.25 -2.18 5.98
C LYS A 202 13.87 -1.93 6.59
N GLN A 203 13.14 -0.96 6.06
CA GLN A 203 11.78 -0.65 6.50
C GLN A 203 10.80 -1.73 6.04
N LEU A 204 10.90 -2.17 4.79
CA LEU A 204 10.07 -3.27 4.27
C LEU A 204 10.27 -4.55 5.08
N ALA A 205 11.51 -4.90 5.45
CA ALA A 205 11.78 -6.05 6.31
C ALA A 205 11.13 -5.91 7.70
N ALA A 206 11.11 -4.70 8.29
CA ALA A 206 10.40 -4.45 9.55
C ALA A 206 8.89 -4.60 9.40
N GLU A 207 8.33 -4.09 8.29
CA GLU A 207 6.91 -4.22 7.98
C GLU A 207 6.51 -5.69 7.75
N ILE A 208 7.33 -6.50 7.06
CA ILE A 208 7.09 -7.94 6.90
C ILE A 208 7.01 -8.62 8.28
N THR A 209 7.91 -8.29 9.20
CA THR A 209 7.84 -8.84 10.57
C THR A 209 6.58 -8.36 11.29
N ARG A 210 6.17 -7.11 11.10
CA ARG A 210 4.92 -6.56 11.66
C ARG A 210 3.69 -7.25 11.09
N GLU A 211 3.68 -7.60 9.80
CA GLU A 211 2.61 -8.40 9.18
C GLU A 211 2.43 -9.76 9.89
N LYS A 212 3.53 -10.47 10.18
CA LYS A 212 3.45 -11.77 10.87
C LYS A 212 2.90 -11.61 12.29
N LEU A 213 3.29 -10.56 12.98
CA LEU A 213 2.71 -10.22 14.28
C LEU A 213 1.21 -9.90 14.18
N PHE A 214 0.80 -9.16 13.14
CA PHE A 214 -0.62 -8.87 12.89
C PHE A 214 -1.45 -10.14 12.65
N LEU A 215 -0.90 -11.11 11.95
CA LEU A 215 -1.59 -12.38 11.69
C LEU A 215 -1.69 -13.26 12.94
N LEU A 216 -0.64 -13.30 13.77
CA LEU A 216 -0.54 -14.21 14.92
C LEU A 216 -1.19 -13.67 16.19
N LEU A 217 -1.20 -12.35 16.39
CA LEU A 217 -1.73 -11.72 17.59
C LEU A 217 -3.21 -11.39 17.44
N SER A 218 -3.95 -11.40 18.56
CA SER A 218 -5.39 -11.13 18.59
C SER A 218 -5.71 -9.79 19.28
N ASP A 219 -6.96 -9.42 19.27
CA ASP A 219 -7.56 -8.27 19.95
C ASP A 219 -6.86 -6.93 19.61
N GLU A 220 -6.57 -6.12 20.61
CA GLU A 220 -5.98 -4.79 20.50
C GLU A 220 -4.46 -4.80 20.29
N LEU A 221 -3.81 -5.95 20.49
CA LEU A 221 -2.36 -6.03 20.53
C LEU A 221 -1.69 -5.69 19.18
N PRO A 222 -2.20 -6.13 18.02
CA PRO A 222 -1.63 -5.75 16.73
C PRO A 222 -1.51 -4.23 16.52
N TYR A 223 -2.49 -3.48 17.02
CA TYR A 223 -2.53 -2.01 16.89
C TYR A 223 -1.55 -1.28 17.83
N SER A 224 -1.11 -1.99 18.89
CA SER A 224 -0.25 -1.47 19.96
C SER A 224 1.22 -1.82 19.79
N ILE A 225 1.63 -2.30 18.62
CA ILE A 225 3.02 -2.70 18.33
C ILE A 225 3.58 -1.97 17.12
N THR A 226 4.91 -1.84 17.12
CA THR A 226 5.69 -1.48 15.91
C THR A 226 6.98 -2.28 15.86
N VAL A 227 7.59 -2.37 14.69
CA VAL A 227 8.86 -3.06 14.48
C VAL A 227 9.84 -2.08 13.83
N ARG A 228 11.09 -2.07 14.30
CA ARG A 228 12.17 -1.28 13.71
C ARG A 228 13.36 -2.16 13.42
N THR A 229 13.98 -1.97 12.27
CA THR A 229 15.26 -2.60 11.94
C THR A 229 16.39 -1.77 12.52
N ASN A 230 17.08 -2.32 13.52
CA ASN A 230 18.19 -1.66 14.22
C ASN A 230 19.52 -1.81 13.49
N SER A 231 19.76 -2.99 12.89
CA SER A 231 20.97 -3.22 12.11
C SER A 231 20.72 -4.10 10.91
N TRP A 232 21.51 -3.86 9.88
CA TRP A 232 21.52 -4.59 8.62
C TRP A 232 22.98 -4.75 8.21
N LYS A 233 23.48 -5.99 8.25
CA LYS A 233 24.89 -6.29 7.95
C LYS A 233 24.94 -7.37 6.87
N GLU A 234 25.33 -6.99 5.68
CA GLU A 234 25.58 -7.93 4.60
C GLU A 234 26.92 -8.62 4.84
N LEU A 235 26.90 -9.93 4.68
CA LEU A 235 28.06 -10.79 4.82
C LEU A 235 28.45 -11.36 3.45
N LYS A 236 29.66 -11.92 3.36
CA LYS A 236 30.09 -12.68 2.18
C LYS A 236 29.13 -13.86 1.94
N LYS A 237 29.04 -14.33 0.68
CA LYS A 237 28.22 -15.49 0.27
C LYS A 237 26.70 -15.26 0.27
N ASN A 238 26.23 -14.06 -0.04
CA ASN A 238 24.80 -13.76 -0.18
C ASN A 238 23.97 -13.97 1.10
N TYR A 239 24.54 -13.59 2.27
CA TYR A 239 23.87 -13.61 3.58
C TYR A 239 23.74 -12.22 4.15
N VAL A 240 22.62 -11.97 4.83
CA VAL A 240 22.39 -10.74 5.60
C VAL A 240 21.98 -11.06 7.03
N VAL A 241 22.57 -10.36 8.00
CA VAL A 241 22.17 -10.40 9.41
C VAL A 241 21.33 -9.17 9.70
N ILE A 242 20.08 -9.42 10.09
CA ILE A 242 19.10 -8.38 10.39
C ILE A 242 18.76 -8.45 11.87
N THR A 243 18.86 -7.32 12.57
CA THR A 243 18.41 -7.20 13.95
C THR A 243 17.22 -6.26 14.00
N GLN A 244 16.11 -6.74 14.57
CA GLN A 244 14.88 -5.95 14.71
C GLN A 244 14.41 -5.91 16.16
N THR A 245 13.77 -4.79 16.53
CA THR A 245 13.12 -4.62 17.82
C THR A 245 11.63 -4.41 17.62
N ILE A 246 10.86 -5.26 18.28
CA ILE A 246 9.41 -5.16 18.40
C ILE A 246 9.10 -4.30 19.63
N PHE A 247 8.45 -3.16 19.44
CA PHE A 247 8.08 -2.27 20.54
C PHE A 247 6.61 -2.50 20.92
N VAL A 248 6.37 -2.54 22.23
CA VAL A 248 5.04 -2.68 22.84
C VAL A 248 4.86 -1.64 23.95
N LYS A 249 3.61 -1.27 24.28
CA LYS A 249 3.33 -0.25 25.32
C LYS A 249 3.42 -0.75 26.75
N LYS A 250 3.10 -2.04 27.00
CA LYS A 250 2.98 -2.63 28.35
C LYS A 250 3.79 -3.90 28.49
N HIS A 251 4.21 -4.22 29.73
CA HIS A 251 4.93 -5.46 30.03
C HIS A 251 4.11 -6.73 29.75
N SER A 252 2.81 -6.70 30.04
CA SER A 252 1.89 -7.80 29.70
C SER A 252 1.88 -8.10 28.19
N GLN A 253 1.91 -7.07 27.36
CA GLN A 253 1.98 -7.22 25.91
C GLN A 253 3.29 -7.89 25.46
N LYS A 254 4.42 -7.54 26.11
CA LYS A 254 5.71 -8.19 25.86
C LYS A 254 5.64 -9.70 26.11
N ILE A 255 5.04 -10.13 27.21
CA ILE A 255 4.85 -11.54 27.55
C ILE A 255 4.02 -12.25 26.47
N ILE A 256 2.93 -11.64 26.01
CA ILE A 256 2.05 -12.21 24.97
C ILE A 256 2.79 -12.34 23.63
N VAL A 257 3.60 -11.35 23.24
CA VAL A 257 4.37 -11.37 21.98
C VAL A 257 5.45 -12.45 22.01
N ILE A 258 6.14 -12.62 23.16
CA ILE A 258 7.15 -13.66 23.33
C ILE A 258 6.47 -15.04 23.33
N GLY A 259 5.36 -15.17 24.07
CA GLY A 259 4.64 -16.43 24.24
C GLY A 259 5.34 -17.38 25.21
N LYS A 260 4.66 -18.47 25.55
CA LYS A 260 5.21 -19.50 26.45
C LYS A 260 6.52 -20.05 25.85
N ASP A 261 7.59 -20.04 26.61
CA ASP A 261 8.92 -20.52 26.24
C ASP A 261 9.47 -19.91 24.93
N GLY A 262 9.02 -18.69 24.58
CA GLY A 262 9.42 -18.00 23.35
C GLY A 262 8.84 -18.57 22.06
N LYS A 263 7.82 -19.45 22.11
CA LYS A 263 7.28 -20.15 20.95
C LYS A 263 6.68 -19.18 19.91
N LYS A 264 5.92 -18.15 20.36
CA LYS A 264 5.29 -17.19 19.42
C LYS A 264 6.32 -16.34 18.68
N ILE A 265 7.30 -15.77 19.39
CA ILE A 265 8.32 -14.95 18.73
C ILE A 265 9.20 -15.79 17.79
N LYS A 266 9.42 -17.06 18.10
CA LYS A 266 10.12 -17.99 17.21
C LYS A 266 9.33 -18.24 15.94
N GLU A 267 8.02 -18.47 16.03
CA GLU A 267 7.12 -18.66 14.87
C GLU A 267 7.10 -17.40 13.98
N VAL A 268 6.95 -16.22 14.58
CA VAL A 268 7.07 -14.94 13.87
C VAL A 268 8.41 -14.83 13.16
N GLY A 269 9.50 -15.14 13.85
CA GLY A 269 10.85 -15.07 13.28
C GLY A 269 11.06 -15.99 12.09
N ILE A 270 10.56 -17.24 12.15
CA ILE A 270 10.64 -18.19 11.04
C ILE A 270 9.86 -17.70 9.82
N SER A 271 8.59 -17.29 10.04
CA SER A 271 7.73 -16.84 8.95
C SER A 271 8.21 -15.52 8.33
N ALA A 272 8.63 -14.56 9.15
CA ALA A 272 9.17 -13.28 8.69
C ALA A 272 10.47 -13.47 7.90
N ARG A 273 11.39 -14.29 8.40
CA ARG A 273 12.64 -14.61 7.70
C ARG A 273 12.38 -15.15 6.31
N SER A 274 11.49 -16.12 6.17
CA SER A 274 11.15 -16.73 4.86
C SER A 274 10.65 -15.69 3.85
N ASP A 275 9.81 -14.76 4.28
CA ASP A 275 9.28 -13.73 3.37
C ASP A 275 10.31 -12.61 3.10
N ILE A 276 11.14 -12.25 4.07
CA ILE A 276 12.24 -11.30 3.85
C ILE A 276 13.25 -11.88 2.84
N GLU A 277 13.63 -13.16 2.97
CA GLU A 277 14.53 -13.86 2.03
C GLU A 277 14.04 -13.74 0.58
N LYS A 278 12.73 -13.90 0.35
CA LYS A 278 12.13 -13.75 -1.00
C LYS A 278 12.26 -12.33 -1.55
N VAL A 279 12.08 -11.32 -0.68
CA VAL A 279 12.14 -9.91 -1.09
C VAL A 279 13.57 -9.47 -1.38
N VAL A 280 14.53 -9.87 -0.55
CA VAL A 280 15.93 -9.42 -0.69
C VAL A 280 16.76 -10.35 -1.59
N ASN A 281 16.22 -11.50 -1.97
CA ASN A 281 16.91 -12.55 -2.73
C ASN A 281 18.26 -12.96 -2.08
N MET A 282 18.31 -12.98 -0.75
CA MET A 282 19.47 -13.34 0.07
C MET A 282 19.06 -14.25 1.21
N LYS A 283 19.99 -15.04 1.73
CA LYS A 283 19.79 -15.77 2.99
C LYS A 283 19.78 -14.82 4.17
N VAL A 284 18.80 -14.97 5.07
CA VAL A 284 18.58 -14.04 6.19
C VAL A 284 18.81 -14.73 7.52
N TYR A 285 19.64 -14.09 8.38
CA TYR A 285 19.71 -14.40 9.80
C TYR A 285 18.98 -13.31 10.58
N LEU A 286 17.75 -13.59 11.02
CA LEU A 286 16.89 -12.62 11.68
C LEU A 286 16.95 -12.75 13.20
N LYS A 287 17.33 -11.66 13.89
CA LYS A 287 17.32 -11.53 15.35
C LYS A 287 16.16 -10.62 15.77
N LEU A 288 15.28 -11.12 16.63
CA LEU A 288 14.13 -10.37 17.13
C LEU A 288 14.27 -10.09 18.63
N PHE A 289 14.05 -8.85 19.03
CA PHE A 289 13.99 -8.40 20.42
C PHE A 289 12.63 -7.77 20.71
N VAL A 290 12.14 -7.88 21.95
CA VAL A 290 10.89 -7.23 22.37
C VAL A 290 11.21 -6.24 23.48
N LYS A 291 10.86 -4.95 23.24
CA LYS A 291 11.11 -3.86 24.19
C LYS A 291 9.80 -3.14 24.55
N VAL A 292 9.64 -2.77 25.81
CA VAL A 292 8.53 -1.91 26.26
C VAL A 292 8.93 -0.45 26.03
N ASP A 293 8.14 0.29 25.27
CA ASP A 293 8.25 1.74 25.08
C ASP A 293 6.84 2.33 25.05
N LYS A 294 6.45 3.09 26.08
CA LYS A 294 5.11 3.67 26.22
C LYS A 294 4.80 4.75 25.18
N LYS A 295 5.84 5.32 24.55
CA LYS A 295 5.75 6.47 23.64
C LYS A 295 6.18 6.14 22.18
N TRP A 296 6.22 4.87 21.81
CA TRP A 296 6.69 4.49 20.47
C TRP A 296 5.82 5.08 19.34
N ASP A 297 4.53 5.32 19.59
CA ASP A 297 3.55 5.85 18.63
C ASP A 297 3.59 7.39 18.47
N ILE A 298 4.35 8.07 19.31
CA ILE A 298 4.56 9.52 19.25
C ILE A 298 5.87 9.85 18.52
N LYS A 299 6.79 8.90 18.45
CA LYS A 299 8.07 9.07 17.75
C LYS A 299 7.89 8.85 16.25
N PRO A 300 8.52 9.66 15.38
CA PRO A 300 8.49 9.41 13.93
C PRO A 300 8.92 7.97 13.63
N LEU A 301 8.21 7.38 12.67
CA LEU A 301 8.51 6.02 12.17
C LEU A 301 9.82 6.00 11.41
#